data_d7a65c14023f3b60707c9373b2da2cf7
#
_entry.id   d7a65c14023f3b60707c9373b2da2cf7
#
_cell.length_a   1.000
_cell.length_b   1.000
_cell.length_c   1.000
_cell.angle_alpha   90.00
_cell.angle_beta   90.00
_cell.angle_gamma   90.00
#
_symmetry.space_group_name_H-M   'P 1'
#
loop_
_entity.id
_entity.type
_entity.pdbx_description
1 polymer ?
#
loop_
_entity_poly.entity_id
_entity_poly.type
_entity_poly.pdbx_seq_one_letter_code
_entity_poly.pdbx_strand_id
1 'polypeptide(L)'
;MADAVDRSIRPAAFLDRDGVLNVDRGYTFKPEDLVMIPTAAAAVRLLNTAGFYVFVISNQSGVARGFYTEAAVDLFNTRIQELLLVDGAHIDAFYYCPHHPDGAIKELAIRCRCRKPAPGMLEQAARDWPIDLSRSFFIGDKDDDMAAARAFHIRGVKFDAQAGSLVDLVRKELAPGAG
;
A
#
# COMPACT_ATOMS: atom_id res chain seq x y z
N MET A 1 -24.26 15.35 6.87
CA MET A 1 -23.15 16.31 6.62
C MET A 1 -21.93 15.42 6.43
N ALA A 2 -21.31 15.43 5.24
CA ALA A 2 -20.07 14.70 5.03
C ALA A 2 -19.00 15.36 5.90
N ASP A 3 -18.40 14.60 6.82
CA ASP A 3 -17.27 15.07 7.60
C ASP A 3 -16.19 15.55 6.62
N ALA A 4 -15.83 16.81 6.74
CA ALA A 4 -14.73 17.37 5.95
C ALA A 4 -13.46 16.58 6.35
N VAL A 5 -12.95 15.78 5.44
CA VAL A 5 -11.68 15.07 5.63
C VAL A 5 -10.64 16.13 5.97
N ASP A 6 -10.08 16.05 7.17
CA ASP A 6 -8.98 16.94 7.60
C ASP A 6 -7.79 16.72 6.65
N ARG A 7 -7.54 17.67 5.77
CA ARG A 7 -6.44 17.66 4.79
C ARG A 7 -5.25 18.50 5.29
N SER A 8 -4.91 18.39 6.56
CA SER A 8 -3.66 18.97 7.06
C SER A 8 -2.43 18.30 6.42
N ILE A 9 -1.32 19.04 6.30
CA ILE A 9 -0.05 18.47 5.84
C ILE A 9 0.44 17.47 6.87
N ARG A 10 0.59 16.19 6.49
CA ARG A 10 1.00 15.08 7.35
C ARG A 10 2.02 14.19 6.64
N PRO A 11 2.90 13.49 7.37
CA PRO A 11 3.70 12.43 6.79
C PRO A 11 2.79 11.29 6.30
N ALA A 12 3.28 10.52 5.34
CA ALA A 12 2.60 9.34 4.81
C ALA A 12 3.44 8.07 5.00
N ALA A 13 2.77 7.00 5.40
CA ALA A 13 3.27 5.64 5.30
C ALA A 13 2.62 4.97 4.09
N PHE A 14 3.44 4.67 3.09
CA PHE A 14 3.02 3.88 1.94
C PHE A 14 3.29 2.40 2.24
N LEU A 15 2.33 1.54 2.00
CA LEU A 15 2.43 0.12 2.28
C LEU A 15 2.13 -0.68 1.00
N ASP A 16 2.96 -1.66 0.66
CA ASP A 16 2.51 -2.66 -0.29
C ASP A 16 1.35 -3.47 0.32
N ARG A 17 0.53 -4.07 -0.51
CA ARG A 17 -0.61 -4.87 -0.09
C ARG A 17 -0.21 -6.31 0.20
N ASP A 18 0.18 -7.01 -0.87
CA ASP A 18 0.48 -8.44 -0.83
C ASP A 18 1.90 -8.67 -0.27
N GLY A 19 2.01 -9.40 0.84
CA GLY A 19 3.26 -9.61 1.57
C GLY A 19 3.52 -8.63 2.72
N VAL A 20 2.74 -7.53 2.80
CA VAL A 20 2.84 -6.53 3.88
C VAL A 20 1.57 -6.46 4.72
N LEU A 21 0.41 -6.23 4.11
CA LEU A 21 -0.88 -6.22 4.82
C LEU A 21 -1.54 -7.59 4.86
N ASN A 22 -1.50 -8.32 3.75
CA ASN A 22 -2.03 -9.67 3.65
C ASN A 22 -0.97 -10.64 3.13
N VAL A 23 -1.18 -11.92 3.43
CA VAL A 23 -0.33 -13.00 2.92
C VAL A 23 -0.40 -13.04 1.40
N ASP A 24 0.77 -12.97 0.73
CA ASP A 24 0.88 -13.13 -0.72
C ASP A 24 0.81 -14.63 -1.08
N ARG A 25 -0.24 -15.04 -1.77
CA ARG A 25 -0.40 -16.40 -2.31
C ARG A 25 -0.34 -16.44 -3.84
N GLY A 26 0.08 -15.33 -4.46
CA GLY A 26 0.03 -15.12 -5.90
C GLY A 26 -1.38 -14.82 -6.38
N TYR A 27 -1.58 -13.62 -6.94
CA TYR A 27 -2.87 -13.18 -7.48
C TYR A 27 -4.07 -13.34 -6.54
N THR A 28 -3.90 -13.00 -5.26
CA THR A 28 -5.00 -13.04 -4.28
C THR A 28 -5.98 -11.90 -4.53
N PHE A 29 -7.24 -12.25 -4.82
CA PHE A 29 -8.28 -11.27 -5.18
C PHE A 29 -9.67 -11.57 -4.60
N LYS A 30 -9.89 -12.80 -4.10
CA LYS A 30 -11.18 -13.17 -3.51
C LYS A 30 -11.21 -12.79 -2.03
N PRO A 31 -12.23 -12.07 -1.54
CA PRO A 31 -12.34 -11.69 -0.14
C PRO A 31 -12.28 -12.87 0.85
N GLU A 32 -12.80 -14.04 0.44
CA GLU A 32 -12.78 -15.28 1.24
C GLU A 32 -11.37 -15.86 1.41
N ASP A 33 -10.45 -15.55 0.49
CA ASP A 33 -9.04 -16.02 0.53
C ASP A 33 -8.12 -15.03 1.29
N LEU A 34 -8.68 -13.91 1.78
CA LEU A 34 -7.91 -12.90 2.48
C LEU A 34 -7.42 -13.42 3.84
N VAL A 35 -6.12 -13.44 4.01
CA VAL A 35 -5.44 -13.70 5.28
C VAL A 35 -4.55 -12.51 5.61
N MET A 36 -4.94 -11.74 6.62
CA MET A 36 -4.14 -10.60 7.08
C MET A 36 -2.83 -11.06 7.71
N ILE A 37 -1.77 -10.30 7.52
CA ILE A 37 -0.54 -10.45 8.32
C ILE A 37 -0.89 -10.17 9.78
N PRO A 38 -0.52 -11.03 10.75
CA PRO A 38 -1.04 -10.99 12.13
C PRO A 38 -0.89 -9.65 12.84
N THR A 39 0.11 -8.85 12.49
CA THR A 39 0.39 -7.56 13.14
C THR A 39 0.02 -6.34 12.27
N ALA A 40 -0.59 -6.57 11.10
CA ALA A 40 -0.89 -5.50 10.14
C ALA A 40 -1.86 -4.46 10.72
N ALA A 41 -2.97 -4.88 11.34
CA ALA A 41 -3.93 -3.94 11.93
C ALA A 41 -3.30 -3.10 13.05
N ALA A 42 -2.49 -3.71 13.93
CA ALA A 42 -1.79 -2.99 14.98
C ALA A 42 -0.78 -1.98 14.42
N ALA A 43 -0.08 -2.33 13.33
CA ALA A 43 0.87 -1.45 12.66
C ALA A 43 0.15 -0.25 12.03
N VAL A 44 -0.93 -0.48 11.29
CA VAL A 44 -1.74 0.60 10.67
C VAL A 44 -2.33 1.50 11.75
N ARG A 45 -2.91 0.95 12.81
CA ARG A 45 -3.43 1.75 13.94
C ARG A 45 -2.35 2.62 14.57
N LEU A 46 -1.13 2.11 14.72
CA LEU A 46 -0.02 2.88 15.27
C LEU A 46 0.34 4.06 14.37
N LEU A 47 0.37 3.87 13.04
CA LEU A 47 0.58 4.93 12.05
C LEU A 47 -0.53 5.98 12.11
N ASN A 48 -1.80 5.55 12.13
CA ASN A 48 -2.94 6.46 12.26
C ASN A 48 -2.84 7.30 13.56
N THR A 49 -2.52 6.66 14.69
CA THR A 49 -2.36 7.33 15.99
C THR A 49 -1.19 8.32 15.99
N ALA A 50 -0.12 8.02 15.25
CA ALA A 50 1.02 8.91 15.06
C ALA A 50 0.75 10.06 14.07
N GLY A 51 -0.45 10.15 13.50
CA GLY A 51 -0.88 11.22 12.60
C GLY A 51 -0.41 11.06 11.15
N PHE A 52 0.01 9.87 10.75
CA PHE A 52 0.36 9.58 9.35
C PHE A 52 -0.90 9.34 8.51
N TYR A 53 -0.88 9.80 7.25
CA TYR A 53 -1.69 9.19 6.21
C TYR A 53 -1.18 7.78 5.93
N VAL A 54 -2.07 6.83 5.72
CA VAL A 54 -1.70 5.45 5.38
C VAL A 54 -2.28 5.10 4.02
N PHE A 55 -1.40 4.83 3.06
CA PHE A 55 -1.77 4.49 1.69
C PHE A 55 -1.32 3.10 1.31
N VAL A 56 -2.14 2.40 0.53
CA VAL A 56 -1.76 1.14 -0.10
C VAL A 56 -1.30 1.40 -1.52
N ILE A 57 -0.14 0.83 -1.91
CA ILE A 57 0.48 0.96 -3.23
C ILE A 57 0.73 -0.44 -3.80
N SER A 58 -0.13 -0.91 -4.72
CA SER A 58 -0.13 -2.31 -5.13
C SER A 58 -0.05 -2.52 -6.66
N ASN A 59 0.79 -3.45 -7.11
CA ASN A 59 0.78 -3.93 -8.49
C ASN A 59 -0.24 -5.07 -8.63
N GLN A 60 -1.31 -4.84 -9.39
CA GLN A 60 -2.41 -5.79 -9.60
C GLN A 60 -2.46 -6.31 -11.05
N SER A 61 -1.34 -6.90 -11.48
CA SER A 61 -1.19 -7.37 -12.87
C SER A 61 -2.11 -8.52 -13.28
N GLY A 62 -2.77 -9.17 -12.32
CA GLY A 62 -3.80 -10.17 -12.59
C GLY A 62 -4.97 -9.62 -13.40
N VAL A 63 -5.24 -8.31 -13.30
CA VAL A 63 -6.25 -7.61 -14.12
C VAL A 63 -5.83 -7.64 -15.59
N ALA A 64 -4.63 -7.17 -15.93
CA ALA A 64 -4.11 -7.23 -17.31
C ALA A 64 -4.01 -8.66 -17.85
N ARG A 65 -3.76 -9.64 -16.98
CA ARG A 65 -3.69 -11.06 -17.35
C ARG A 65 -5.06 -11.71 -17.50
N GLY A 66 -6.16 -11.01 -17.15
CA GLY A 66 -7.52 -11.53 -17.24
C GLY A 66 -7.88 -12.54 -16.14
N PHE A 67 -7.13 -12.58 -15.03
CA PHE A 67 -7.41 -13.49 -13.92
C PHE A 67 -8.56 -13.00 -13.05
N TYR A 68 -8.71 -11.68 -12.95
CA TYR A 68 -9.78 -11.00 -12.20
C TYR A 68 -9.94 -9.56 -12.71
N THR A 69 -11.03 -8.91 -12.33
CA THR A 69 -11.39 -7.56 -12.76
C THR A 69 -10.90 -6.50 -11.77
N GLU A 70 -10.91 -5.23 -12.16
CA GLU A 70 -10.68 -4.11 -11.25
C GLU A 70 -11.73 -4.07 -10.12
N ALA A 71 -12.99 -4.38 -10.43
CA ALA A 71 -14.03 -4.50 -9.41
C ALA A 71 -13.72 -5.56 -8.34
N ALA A 72 -13.03 -6.66 -8.71
CA ALA A 72 -12.59 -7.65 -7.74
C ALA A 72 -11.44 -7.11 -6.86
N VAL A 73 -10.54 -6.28 -7.42
CA VAL A 73 -9.51 -5.58 -6.64
C VAL A 73 -10.15 -4.64 -5.61
N ASP A 74 -11.14 -3.85 -6.03
CA ASP A 74 -11.85 -2.91 -5.16
C ASP A 74 -12.61 -3.63 -4.03
N LEU A 75 -13.26 -4.76 -4.35
CA LEU A 75 -13.93 -5.58 -3.34
C LEU A 75 -12.95 -6.16 -2.32
N PHE A 76 -11.78 -6.63 -2.78
CA PHE A 76 -10.73 -7.15 -1.91
C PHE A 76 -10.16 -6.04 -0.99
N ASN A 77 -9.91 -4.85 -1.54
CA ASN A 77 -9.44 -3.68 -0.79
C ASN A 77 -10.49 -3.22 0.24
N THR A 78 -11.78 -3.25 -0.12
CA THR A 78 -12.89 -2.98 0.81
C THR A 78 -12.86 -3.97 1.98
N ARG A 79 -12.61 -5.25 1.71
CA ARG A 79 -12.53 -6.27 2.76
C ARG A 79 -11.34 -6.06 3.70
N ILE A 80 -10.19 -5.64 3.17
CA ILE A 80 -9.04 -5.23 4.01
C ILE A 80 -9.45 -4.08 4.93
N GLN A 81 -10.08 -3.04 4.38
CA GLN A 81 -10.52 -1.88 5.16
C GLN A 81 -11.51 -2.27 6.27
N GLU A 82 -12.49 -3.13 5.99
CA GLU A 82 -13.44 -3.63 6.99
C GLU A 82 -12.73 -4.32 8.15
N LEU A 83 -11.75 -5.20 7.86
CA LEU A 83 -11.01 -5.91 8.89
C LEU A 83 -10.15 -4.96 9.74
N LEU A 84 -9.52 -3.97 9.11
CA LEU A 84 -8.74 -2.96 9.83
C LEU A 84 -9.62 -2.11 10.75
N LEU A 85 -10.81 -1.71 10.30
CA LEU A 85 -11.76 -0.91 11.08
C LEU A 85 -12.21 -1.61 12.37
N VAL A 86 -12.32 -2.94 12.37
CA VAL A 86 -12.62 -3.72 13.59
C VAL A 86 -11.58 -3.47 14.69
N ASP A 87 -10.32 -3.28 14.28
CA ASP A 87 -9.20 -3.02 15.20
C ASP A 87 -8.91 -1.53 15.40
N GLY A 88 -9.80 -0.63 14.94
CA GLY A 88 -9.65 0.82 15.04
C GLY A 88 -8.51 1.38 14.15
N ALA A 89 -8.18 0.68 13.07
CA ALA A 89 -7.21 1.09 12.06
C ALA A 89 -7.91 1.41 10.73
N HIS A 90 -7.31 2.26 9.89
CA HIS A 90 -7.85 2.57 8.58
C HIS A 90 -6.76 2.89 7.55
N ILE A 91 -7.08 2.67 6.29
CA ILE A 91 -6.32 3.12 5.12
C ILE A 91 -7.01 4.37 4.56
N ASP A 92 -6.25 5.43 4.30
CA ASP A 92 -6.79 6.68 3.74
C ASP A 92 -7.10 6.55 2.25
N ALA A 93 -6.28 5.84 1.48
CA ALA A 93 -6.56 5.51 0.08
C ALA A 93 -5.80 4.27 -0.40
N PHE A 94 -6.38 3.61 -1.41
CA PHE A 94 -5.77 2.49 -2.12
C PHE A 94 -5.43 2.93 -3.54
N TYR A 95 -4.15 2.77 -3.93
CA TYR A 95 -3.66 2.99 -5.28
C TYR A 95 -3.15 1.65 -5.84
N TYR A 96 -3.59 1.29 -7.03
CA TYR A 96 -3.10 0.08 -7.67
C TYR A 96 -2.85 0.28 -9.16
N CYS A 97 -1.98 -0.53 -9.71
CA CYS A 97 -1.70 -0.58 -11.13
C CYS A 97 -2.26 -1.88 -11.72
N PRO A 98 -3.26 -1.81 -12.63
CA PRO A 98 -3.82 -2.99 -13.29
C PRO A 98 -2.98 -3.48 -14.47
N HIS A 99 -1.98 -2.72 -14.92
CA HIS A 99 -1.26 -2.93 -16.17
C HIS A 99 -0.14 -3.98 -16.05
N HIS A 100 0.13 -4.66 -17.16
CA HIS A 100 1.33 -5.50 -17.34
C HIS A 100 1.67 -5.60 -18.83
N PRO A 101 2.94 -5.41 -19.27
CA PRO A 101 3.29 -5.45 -20.69
C PRO A 101 2.95 -6.79 -21.37
N ASP A 102 2.99 -7.90 -20.62
CA ASP A 102 2.63 -9.24 -21.11
C ASP A 102 1.19 -9.62 -20.72
N GLY A 103 0.28 -8.65 -20.59
CA GLY A 103 -1.12 -8.86 -20.28
C GLY A 103 -1.87 -9.52 -21.44
N ALA A 104 -2.93 -10.29 -21.12
CA ALA A 104 -3.82 -10.88 -22.12
C ALA A 104 -4.90 -9.88 -22.57
N ILE A 105 -5.24 -8.88 -21.71
CA ILE A 105 -6.21 -7.84 -22.03
C ILE A 105 -5.48 -6.71 -22.75
N LYS A 106 -5.77 -6.52 -24.02
CA LYS A 106 -5.04 -5.63 -24.93
C LYS A 106 -4.92 -4.20 -24.40
N GLU A 107 -5.99 -3.65 -23.84
CA GLU A 107 -6.07 -2.28 -23.33
C GLU A 107 -5.19 -2.07 -22.08
N LEU A 108 -4.89 -3.14 -21.35
CA LEU A 108 -4.08 -3.14 -20.14
C LEU A 108 -2.67 -3.72 -20.35
N ALA A 109 -2.41 -4.28 -21.55
CA ALA A 109 -1.12 -4.84 -21.93
C ALA A 109 -0.14 -3.74 -22.35
N ILE A 110 0.15 -2.81 -21.45
CA ILE A 110 0.96 -1.61 -21.69
C ILE A 110 2.09 -1.46 -20.68
N ARG A 111 3.16 -0.75 -21.09
CA ARG A 111 4.14 -0.17 -20.18
C ARG A 111 3.59 1.15 -19.67
N CYS A 112 3.49 1.29 -18.35
CA CYS A 112 2.93 2.48 -17.71
C CYS A 112 3.87 3.06 -16.66
N ARG A 113 3.58 4.29 -16.20
CA ARG A 113 4.31 4.91 -15.08
C ARG A 113 3.77 4.54 -13.71
N CYS A 114 2.54 3.97 -13.62
CA CYS A 114 1.95 3.59 -12.34
C CYS A 114 2.53 2.30 -11.77
N ARG A 115 2.99 1.35 -12.62
CA ARG A 115 3.52 0.07 -12.16
C ARG A 115 4.88 0.22 -11.48
N LYS A 116 4.99 -0.23 -10.20
CA LYS A 116 6.29 -0.38 -9.52
C LYS A 116 7.21 -1.28 -10.38
N PRO A 117 8.49 -0.92 -10.58
CA PRO A 117 9.31 0.04 -9.84
C PRO A 117 9.14 1.52 -10.22
N ALA A 118 8.26 1.89 -11.15
CA ALA A 118 8.01 3.29 -11.44
C ALA A 118 7.20 3.95 -10.29
N PRO A 119 7.38 5.28 -10.04
CA PRO A 119 6.82 5.95 -8.87
C PRO A 119 5.40 6.50 -9.07
N GLY A 120 4.74 6.22 -10.19
CA GLY A 120 3.52 6.94 -10.60
C GLY A 120 2.35 6.85 -9.61
N MET A 121 2.18 5.75 -8.86
CA MET A 121 1.16 5.66 -7.81
C MET A 121 1.50 6.55 -6.60
N LEU A 122 2.78 6.64 -6.22
CA LEU A 122 3.26 7.54 -5.17
C LEU A 122 3.09 9.01 -5.58
N GLU A 123 3.42 9.33 -6.83
CA GLU A 123 3.20 10.66 -7.42
C GLU A 123 1.71 11.03 -7.42
N GLN A 124 0.82 10.07 -7.68
CA GLN A 124 -0.63 10.29 -7.64
C GLN A 124 -1.08 10.61 -6.22
N ALA A 125 -0.67 9.81 -5.24
CA ALA A 125 -1.01 10.07 -3.84
C ALA A 125 -0.56 11.48 -3.39
N ALA A 126 0.65 11.92 -3.80
CA ALA A 126 1.16 13.25 -3.48
C ALA A 126 0.40 14.40 -4.19
N ARG A 127 -0.28 14.13 -5.31
CA ARG A 127 -1.18 15.10 -5.94
C ARG A 127 -2.54 15.17 -5.24
N ASP A 128 -3.01 14.03 -4.74
CA ASP A 128 -4.34 13.90 -4.16
C ASP A 128 -4.38 14.36 -2.69
N TRP A 129 -3.23 14.28 -1.98
CA TRP A 129 -3.12 14.52 -0.55
C TRP A 129 -1.96 15.47 -0.21
N PRO A 130 -2.12 16.35 0.80
CA PRO A 130 -1.04 17.24 1.26
C PRO A 130 -0.04 16.46 2.14
N ILE A 131 0.99 15.87 1.49
CA ILE A 131 1.94 14.97 2.13
C ILE A 131 3.25 15.69 2.45
N ASP A 132 3.74 15.52 3.69
CA ASP A 132 5.12 15.83 4.09
C ASP A 132 6.05 14.68 3.69
N LEU A 133 6.64 14.77 2.50
CA LEU A 133 7.51 13.72 1.95
C LEU A 133 8.79 13.52 2.78
N SER A 134 9.27 14.57 3.47
CA SER A 134 10.53 14.50 4.23
C SER A 134 10.47 13.52 5.40
N ARG A 135 9.26 13.26 5.92
CA ARG A 135 9.01 12.32 7.01
C ARG A 135 8.26 11.08 6.56
N SER A 136 8.05 10.91 5.26
CA SER A 136 7.31 9.79 4.68
C SER A 136 8.23 8.62 4.33
N PHE A 137 7.67 7.42 4.30
CA PHE A 137 8.40 6.21 3.94
C PHE A 137 7.50 5.18 3.26
N PHE A 138 8.11 4.21 2.58
CA PHE A 138 7.41 3.11 1.92
C PHE A 138 7.87 1.76 2.46
N ILE A 139 6.96 0.97 3.03
CA ILE A 139 7.20 -0.40 3.46
C ILE A 139 6.74 -1.36 2.37
N GLY A 140 7.64 -2.19 1.88
CA GLY A 140 7.38 -3.21 0.86
C GLY A 140 8.21 -4.46 1.08
N ASP A 141 7.80 -5.58 0.47
CA ASP A 141 8.50 -6.87 0.58
C ASP A 141 9.40 -7.14 -0.64
N LYS A 142 9.21 -6.41 -1.76
CA LYS A 142 9.90 -6.62 -3.05
C LYS A 142 10.90 -5.51 -3.37
N ASP A 143 11.86 -5.84 -4.23
CA ASP A 143 12.86 -4.87 -4.71
C ASP A 143 12.23 -3.76 -5.55
N ASP A 144 11.12 -4.05 -6.25
CA ASP A 144 10.34 -3.06 -6.99
C ASP A 144 9.76 -1.97 -6.08
N ASP A 145 9.38 -2.30 -4.84
CA ASP A 145 8.89 -1.33 -3.85
C ASP A 145 10.01 -0.38 -3.43
N MET A 146 11.19 -0.95 -3.15
CA MET A 146 12.38 -0.18 -2.80
C MET A 146 12.85 0.71 -3.95
N ALA A 147 12.73 0.22 -5.18
CA ALA A 147 13.06 1.00 -6.37
C ALA A 147 12.06 2.14 -6.60
N ALA A 148 10.75 1.89 -6.40
CA ALA A 148 9.72 2.92 -6.49
C ALA A 148 9.91 4.02 -5.41
N ALA A 149 10.23 3.64 -4.17
CA ALA A 149 10.55 4.58 -3.10
C ALA A 149 11.74 5.48 -3.47
N ARG A 150 12.84 4.88 -3.97
CA ARG A 150 14.01 5.64 -4.44
C ARG A 150 13.66 6.59 -5.58
N ALA A 151 12.89 6.13 -6.56
CA ALA A 151 12.48 6.94 -7.70
C ALA A 151 11.56 8.11 -7.29
N PHE A 152 10.84 7.97 -6.18
CA PHE A 152 10.00 9.01 -5.58
C PHE A 152 10.73 9.85 -4.53
N HIS A 153 12.01 9.59 -4.27
CA HIS A 153 12.85 10.29 -3.30
C HIS A 153 12.36 10.22 -1.85
N ILE A 154 11.75 9.10 -1.46
CA ILE A 154 11.41 8.78 -0.07
C ILE A 154 12.18 7.55 0.41
N ARG A 155 12.22 7.37 1.73
CA ARG A 155 12.86 6.21 2.33
C ARG A 155 12.04 4.93 2.05
N GLY A 156 12.71 3.91 1.51
CA GLY A 156 12.16 2.55 1.39
C GLY A 156 12.58 1.69 2.58
N VAL A 157 11.65 0.94 3.13
CA VAL A 157 11.85 0.03 4.26
C VAL A 157 11.43 -1.38 3.85
N LYS A 158 12.38 -2.31 3.78
CA LYS A 158 12.08 -3.68 3.38
C LYS A 158 11.50 -4.45 4.55
N PHE A 159 10.40 -5.16 4.29
CA PHE A 159 9.71 -6.01 5.25
C PHE A 159 9.73 -7.47 4.79
N ASP A 160 9.94 -8.37 5.75
CA ASP A 160 9.80 -9.82 5.56
C ASP A 160 8.88 -10.36 6.67
N ALA A 161 7.68 -10.76 6.29
CA ALA A 161 6.67 -11.26 7.22
C ALA A 161 7.05 -12.59 7.90
N GLN A 162 8.04 -13.30 7.38
CA GLN A 162 8.57 -14.53 8.00
C GLN A 162 9.67 -14.23 9.02
N ALA A 163 10.36 -13.11 8.86
CA ALA A 163 11.49 -12.74 9.72
C ALA A 163 11.12 -11.75 10.83
N GLY A 164 9.96 -11.08 10.74
CA GLY A 164 9.63 -10.05 11.71
C GLY A 164 8.15 -9.66 11.78
N SER A 165 7.88 -8.75 12.70
CA SER A 165 6.56 -8.17 12.96
C SER A 165 6.44 -6.80 12.31
N LEU A 166 5.37 -6.57 11.54
CA LEU A 166 5.13 -5.26 10.91
C LEU A 166 4.96 -4.15 11.96
N VAL A 167 4.30 -4.44 13.08
CA VAL A 167 4.12 -3.43 14.14
C VAL A 167 5.44 -3.04 14.80
N ASP A 168 6.38 -3.98 14.96
CA ASP A 168 7.69 -3.66 15.53
C ASP A 168 8.56 -2.88 14.54
N LEU A 169 8.46 -3.19 13.26
CA LEU A 169 9.07 -2.39 12.20
C LEU A 169 8.54 -0.94 12.25
N VAL A 170 7.23 -0.76 12.28
CA VAL A 170 6.60 0.58 12.36
C VAL A 170 7.02 1.31 13.64
N ARG A 171 7.08 0.65 14.80
CA ARG A 171 7.59 1.26 16.04
C ARG A 171 9.01 1.81 15.87
N LYS A 172 9.88 1.03 15.22
CA LYS A 172 11.25 1.45 14.92
C LYS A 172 11.28 2.68 14.01
N GLU A 173 10.44 2.71 12.97
CA GLU A 173 10.36 3.82 12.01
C GLU A 173 9.81 5.11 12.63
N LEU A 174 8.95 4.99 13.65
CA LEU A 174 8.39 6.13 14.39
C LEU A 174 9.27 6.61 15.56
N ALA A 175 10.34 5.88 15.90
CA ALA A 175 11.22 6.25 16.99
C ALA A 175 12.00 7.55 16.67
N PRO A 176 12.22 8.45 17.64
CA PRO A 176 13.02 9.64 17.44
C PRO A 176 14.44 9.26 16.97
N GLY A 177 14.86 9.79 15.83
CA GLY A 177 16.20 9.54 15.26
C GLY A 177 16.26 8.42 14.22
N ALA A 178 15.14 7.86 13.77
CA ALA A 178 15.05 6.91 12.66
C ALA A 178 15.06 7.64 11.30
N GLY A 179 16.07 8.47 11.04
CA GLY A 179 16.22 9.23 9.80
C GLY A 179 17.63 9.10 9.23
#